data_a0c20e16394047b0ed2d6ff69dc45c88
#
_entry.id   a0c20e16394047b0ed2d6ff69dc45c88
#
_cell.length_a   1.000
_cell.length_b   1.000
_cell.length_c   1.000
_cell.angle_alpha   90.00
_cell.angle_beta   90.00
_cell.angle_gamma   90.00
#
_symmetry.space_group_name_H-M   'P 1'
#
loop_
_entity.id
_entity.type
_entity.pdbx_description
1 polymer ?
#
loop_
_entity_poly.entity_id
_entity_poly.type
_entity_poly.pdbx_seq_one_letter_code
_entity_poly.pdbx_strand_id
1 'polypeptide(L)'
;SAQAFEASVSGGAEITVSHQGSADVTGNPLGARKNITISGSGELDNGWGISVFHALGDTHAYSSSVYSFDMGAMGTVSLDSGSGGHGAASIDNVMPTAYEEADYGFTTGAADIGGTASGEYIGYSNSLGAATIVAAYNPDRGGATQGDGGSVEGSGSAWDIGVKFAPVDGMLIV
;
A
#
# COMPACT_ATOMS: atom_id res chain seq x y z
N SER A 1 1.11 -18.43 -22.50
CA SER A 1 0.25 -17.61 -23.39
C SER A 1 -0.03 -16.29 -22.71
N ALA A 2 -0.10 -15.21 -23.49
CA ALA A 2 -0.52 -13.92 -22.97
C ALA A 2 -2.05 -13.92 -22.87
N GLN A 3 -2.58 -13.97 -21.69
CA GLN A 3 -4.00 -13.71 -21.46
C GLN A 3 -4.28 -12.21 -21.72
N ALA A 4 -5.44 -11.91 -22.23
CA ALA A 4 -5.86 -10.53 -22.43
C ALA A 4 -6.09 -9.91 -21.05
N PHE A 5 -5.34 -8.84 -20.72
CA PHE A 5 -5.61 -8.04 -19.56
C PHE A 5 -6.82 -7.14 -19.81
N GLU A 6 -7.78 -7.15 -18.90
CA GLU A 6 -8.78 -6.12 -18.84
C GLU A 6 -8.15 -4.88 -18.19
N ALA A 7 -8.02 -3.81 -18.97
CA ALA A 7 -7.38 -2.59 -18.50
C ALA A 7 -8.42 -1.51 -18.18
N SER A 8 -8.21 -0.78 -17.11
CA SER A 8 -9.04 0.35 -16.68
C SER A 8 -8.20 1.54 -16.28
N VAL A 9 -8.78 2.73 -16.41
CA VAL A 9 -8.23 3.97 -15.88
C VAL A 9 -9.26 4.58 -14.95
N SER A 10 -8.82 4.93 -13.75
CA SER A 10 -9.65 5.60 -12.75
C SER A 10 -8.93 6.84 -12.22
N GLY A 11 -9.67 7.73 -11.58
CA GLY A 11 -9.10 8.90 -10.94
C GLY A 11 -9.89 9.28 -9.71
N GLY A 12 -9.19 9.84 -8.73
CA GLY A 12 -9.76 10.40 -7.52
C GLY A 12 -9.42 11.89 -7.41
N ALA A 13 -10.33 12.64 -6.82
CA ALA A 13 -10.09 14.01 -6.40
C ALA A 13 -10.74 14.25 -5.04
N GLU A 14 -9.99 14.88 -4.14
CA GLU A 14 -10.44 15.25 -2.81
C GLU A 14 -10.18 16.72 -2.58
N ILE A 15 -11.10 17.37 -1.88
CA ILE A 15 -10.95 18.74 -1.41
C ILE A 15 -11.12 18.72 0.10
N THR A 16 -10.15 19.26 0.81
CA THR A 16 -10.19 19.36 2.26
C THR A 16 -10.19 20.82 2.71
N VAL A 17 -10.88 21.07 3.81
CA VAL A 17 -10.82 22.34 4.53
C VAL A 17 -10.49 22.02 5.97
N SER A 18 -9.35 22.51 6.43
CA SER A 18 -8.87 22.27 7.80
C SER A 18 -8.77 23.59 8.58
N HIS A 19 -8.98 23.53 9.90
CA HIS A 19 -8.80 24.67 10.79
C HIS A 19 -8.22 24.21 12.12
N GLN A 20 -7.15 24.84 12.56
CA GLN A 20 -6.39 24.48 13.75
C GLN A 20 -6.29 25.63 14.76
N GLY A 21 -7.37 26.36 14.93
CA GLY A 21 -7.48 27.41 15.98
C GLY A 21 -6.86 28.75 15.63
N SER A 22 -5.83 28.81 14.80
CA SER A 22 -5.25 30.07 14.32
C SER A 22 -4.69 29.93 12.89
N ALA A 23 -4.64 31.04 12.17
CA ALA A 23 -4.07 31.07 10.82
C ALA A 23 -2.57 30.74 10.79
N ASP A 24 -1.84 31.06 11.84
CA ASP A 24 -0.40 30.77 11.94
C ASP A 24 -0.11 29.28 12.07
N VAL A 25 -1.05 28.52 12.64
CA VAL A 25 -0.95 27.06 12.78
C VAL A 25 -1.54 26.34 11.58
N THR A 26 -2.72 26.75 11.11
CA THR A 26 -3.43 26.12 10.00
C THR A 26 -2.75 26.40 8.65
N GLY A 27 -2.13 27.58 8.49
CA GLY A 27 -1.61 28.00 7.19
C GLY A 27 -2.72 28.17 6.15
N ASN A 28 -2.53 27.61 4.95
CA ASN A 28 -3.63 27.56 3.96
C ASN A 28 -4.64 26.48 4.36
N PRO A 29 -5.90 26.85 4.66
CA PRO A 29 -6.89 25.88 5.10
C PRO A 29 -7.43 24.99 3.97
N LEU A 30 -7.10 25.29 2.72
CA LEU A 30 -7.60 24.56 1.56
C LEU A 30 -6.58 23.54 1.10
N GLY A 31 -6.98 22.29 1.04
CA GLY A 31 -6.22 21.19 0.46
C GLY A 31 -6.93 20.61 -0.75
N ALA A 32 -6.17 20.14 -1.71
CA ALA A 32 -6.68 19.39 -2.86
C ALA A 32 -5.73 18.25 -3.18
N ARG A 33 -6.25 17.05 -3.29
CA ARG A 33 -5.54 15.84 -3.70
C ARG A 33 -6.20 15.25 -4.94
N LYS A 34 -5.41 14.76 -5.86
CA LYS A 34 -5.88 14.07 -7.06
C LYS A 34 -4.91 12.97 -7.44
N ASN A 35 -5.42 11.91 -8.03
CA ASN A 35 -4.61 10.82 -8.55
C ASN A 35 -5.22 10.26 -9.83
N ILE A 36 -4.40 9.54 -10.58
CA ILE A 36 -4.81 8.71 -11.72
C ILE A 36 -4.22 7.33 -11.48
N THR A 37 -5.06 6.32 -11.63
CA THR A 37 -4.66 4.93 -11.51
C THR A 37 -4.94 4.20 -12.80
N ILE A 38 -3.95 3.47 -13.30
CA ILE A 38 -4.07 2.55 -14.41
C ILE A 38 -3.99 1.14 -13.82
N SER A 39 -4.99 0.31 -14.08
CA SER A 39 -5.06 -1.05 -13.56
C SER A 39 -5.28 -2.05 -14.70
N GLY A 40 -4.80 -3.26 -14.50
CA GLY A 40 -5.06 -4.37 -15.40
C GLY A 40 -5.19 -5.66 -14.59
N SER A 41 -6.01 -6.57 -15.06
CA SER A 41 -6.15 -7.89 -14.45
C SER A 41 -6.36 -8.98 -15.49
N GLY A 42 -6.06 -10.21 -15.12
CA GLY A 42 -6.21 -11.38 -15.97
C GLY A 42 -6.00 -12.66 -15.18
N GLU A 43 -5.99 -13.78 -15.89
CA GLU A 43 -5.73 -15.10 -15.31
C GLU A 43 -4.57 -15.75 -16.04
N LEU A 44 -3.71 -16.45 -15.31
CA LEU A 44 -2.61 -17.25 -15.85
C LEU A 44 -3.09 -18.65 -16.22
N ASP A 45 -2.35 -19.35 -17.08
CA ASP A 45 -2.68 -20.72 -17.53
C ASP A 45 -2.81 -21.74 -16.38
N ASN A 46 -2.22 -21.46 -15.23
CA ASN A 46 -2.31 -22.31 -14.04
C ASN A 46 -3.52 -21.95 -13.13
N GLY A 47 -4.39 -21.05 -13.56
CA GLY A 47 -5.56 -20.60 -12.81
C GLY A 47 -5.26 -19.55 -11.74
N TRP A 48 -4.05 -19.02 -11.68
CA TRP A 48 -3.76 -17.89 -10.78
C TRP A 48 -4.24 -16.56 -11.39
N GLY A 49 -4.83 -15.73 -10.55
CA GLY A 49 -5.10 -14.35 -10.91
C GLY A 49 -3.82 -13.54 -10.99
N ILE A 50 -3.75 -12.62 -11.96
CA ILE A 50 -2.71 -11.59 -12.01
C ILE A 50 -3.38 -10.23 -12.09
N SER A 51 -2.87 -9.28 -11.33
CA SER A 51 -3.30 -7.88 -11.41
C SER A 51 -2.10 -6.94 -11.39
N VAL A 52 -2.28 -5.83 -12.07
CA VAL A 52 -1.30 -4.75 -12.14
C VAL A 52 -1.99 -3.45 -11.77
N PHE A 53 -1.33 -2.68 -10.94
CA PHE A 53 -1.76 -1.35 -10.52
C PHE A 53 -0.60 -0.39 -10.71
N HIS A 54 -0.88 0.80 -11.26
CA HIS A 54 0.10 1.86 -11.46
C HIS A 54 -0.55 3.19 -11.14
N ALA A 55 -0.03 3.91 -10.15
CA ALA A 55 -0.57 5.18 -9.69
C ALA A 55 0.34 6.37 -10.05
N LEU A 56 -0.30 7.45 -10.45
CA LEU A 56 0.27 8.77 -10.62
C LEU A 56 -0.31 9.70 -9.55
N GLY A 57 0.54 10.38 -8.81
CA GLY A 57 0.15 11.32 -7.75
C GLY A 57 -0.28 12.69 -8.26
N ASP A 58 -0.41 13.63 -7.35
CA ASP A 58 -0.95 14.98 -7.57
C ASP A 58 -0.32 15.77 -8.73
N THR A 59 0.97 15.58 -8.96
CA THR A 59 1.73 16.22 -10.04
C THR A 59 1.78 15.38 -11.31
N HIS A 60 1.02 14.28 -11.37
CA HIS A 60 1.08 13.25 -12.41
C HIS A 60 2.47 12.56 -12.52
N ALA A 61 3.29 12.72 -11.48
CA ALA A 61 4.50 11.94 -11.32
C ALA A 61 4.17 10.52 -10.87
N TYR A 62 5.07 9.59 -11.12
CA TYR A 62 5.00 8.23 -10.57
C TYR A 62 4.82 8.27 -9.05
N SER A 63 3.88 7.51 -8.55
CA SER A 63 3.63 7.33 -7.12
C SER A 63 3.98 5.92 -6.68
N SER A 64 3.34 4.91 -7.28
CA SER A 64 3.54 3.52 -6.90
C SER A 64 3.08 2.55 -7.99
N SER A 65 3.57 1.32 -7.94
CA SER A 65 3.03 0.21 -8.72
C SER A 65 3.03 -1.08 -7.92
N VAL A 66 2.05 -1.93 -8.19
CA VAL A 66 1.94 -3.25 -7.58
C VAL A 66 1.61 -4.28 -8.66
N TYR A 67 2.31 -5.40 -8.64
CA TYR A 67 2.02 -6.58 -9.43
C TYR A 67 1.65 -7.70 -8.48
N SER A 68 0.41 -8.18 -8.52
CA SER A 68 -0.11 -9.17 -7.58
C SER A 68 -0.45 -10.47 -8.28
N PHE A 69 -0.12 -11.58 -7.63
CA PHE A 69 -0.43 -12.94 -8.03
C PHE A 69 -1.33 -13.57 -6.98
N ASP A 70 -2.60 -13.73 -7.30
CA ASP A 70 -3.57 -14.42 -6.45
C ASP A 70 -3.49 -15.93 -6.71
N MET A 71 -3.03 -16.66 -5.71
CA MET A 71 -2.84 -18.12 -5.75
C MET A 71 -4.00 -18.88 -5.07
N GLY A 72 -5.15 -18.20 -4.89
CA GLY A 72 -6.32 -18.76 -4.22
C GLY A 72 -6.06 -19.05 -2.75
N ALA A 73 -6.26 -20.28 -2.30
CA ALA A 73 -6.07 -20.66 -0.89
C ALA A 73 -4.63 -20.50 -0.37
N MET A 74 -3.67 -20.35 -1.24
CA MET A 74 -2.27 -20.07 -0.87
C MET A 74 -2.00 -18.58 -0.61
N GLY A 75 -2.98 -17.71 -0.78
CA GLY A 75 -2.85 -16.28 -0.59
C GLY A 75 -2.33 -15.55 -1.81
N THR A 76 -1.92 -14.31 -1.61
CA THR A 76 -1.46 -13.39 -2.65
C THR A 76 -0.01 -13.01 -2.41
N VAL A 77 0.82 -13.13 -3.44
CA VAL A 77 2.18 -12.57 -3.49
C VAL A 77 2.15 -11.33 -4.36
N SER A 78 2.80 -10.27 -3.92
CA SER A 78 2.90 -9.01 -4.66
C SER A 78 4.34 -8.54 -4.78
N LEU A 79 4.67 -7.98 -5.93
CA LEU A 79 5.84 -7.11 -6.09
C LEU A 79 5.33 -5.69 -5.99
N ASP A 80 5.82 -4.97 -5.01
CA ASP A 80 5.38 -3.62 -4.68
C ASP A 80 6.53 -2.63 -4.87
N SER A 81 6.23 -1.54 -5.51
CA SER A 81 7.12 -0.41 -5.69
C SER A 81 6.44 0.85 -5.16
N GLY A 82 6.70 1.16 -3.89
CA GLY A 82 6.33 2.42 -3.26
C GLY A 82 4.88 2.56 -2.77
N SER A 83 4.03 1.50 -2.79
CA SER A 83 2.66 1.65 -2.27
C SER A 83 2.57 1.65 -0.75
N GLY A 84 3.52 1.01 -0.07
CA GLY A 84 3.47 0.83 1.39
C GLY A 84 2.37 -0.13 1.88
N GLY A 85 1.61 -0.75 0.97
CA GLY A 85 0.40 -1.48 1.26
C GLY A 85 0.57 -2.95 1.69
N HIS A 86 1.78 -3.39 2.04
CA HIS A 86 2.06 -4.78 2.40
C HIS A 86 2.87 -4.88 3.70
N GLY A 87 2.91 -6.10 4.28
CA GLY A 87 3.60 -6.36 5.53
C GLY A 87 2.88 -5.74 6.74
N ALA A 88 3.61 -5.52 7.84
CA ALA A 88 3.07 -5.00 9.09
C ALA A 88 2.43 -3.62 8.91
N ALA A 89 2.97 -2.75 8.06
CA ALA A 89 2.40 -1.44 7.76
C ALA A 89 1.00 -1.49 7.11
N SER A 90 0.61 -2.62 6.50
CA SER A 90 -0.73 -2.76 5.89
C SER A 90 -1.86 -2.96 6.90
N ILE A 91 -1.55 -3.18 8.16
CA ILE A 91 -2.52 -3.45 9.23
C ILE A 91 -2.49 -2.43 10.36
N ASP A 92 -1.71 -1.34 10.24
CA ASP A 92 -1.60 -0.29 11.25
C ASP A 92 -2.78 0.70 11.21
N ASN A 93 -3.27 1.04 10.04
CA ASN A 93 -4.37 2.00 9.83
C ASN A 93 -5.74 1.32 10.01
N VAL A 94 -6.10 1.04 11.25
CA VAL A 94 -7.37 0.39 11.61
C VAL A 94 -8.37 1.31 12.32
N MET A 95 -7.99 2.57 12.56
CA MET A 95 -8.86 3.53 13.24
C MET A 95 -9.94 4.06 12.29
N PRO A 96 -11.22 4.05 12.67
CA PRO A 96 -12.28 4.65 11.88
C PRO A 96 -12.07 6.16 11.81
N THR A 97 -11.90 6.68 10.61
CA THR A 97 -11.79 8.12 10.37
C THR A 97 -12.64 8.53 9.19
N ALA A 98 -13.02 9.78 9.13
CA ALA A 98 -13.71 10.32 7.96
C ALA A 98 -12.76 10.52 6.77
N TYR A 99 -11.46 10.42 7.00
CA TYR A 99 -10.39 10.65 6.04
C TYR A 99 -9.13 9.92 6.52
N GLU A 100 -8.69 8.92 5.85
CA GLU A 100 -7.54 8.02 6.08
C GLU A 100 -7.17 7.75 7.55
N GLU A 101 -6.79 8.78 8.34
CA GLU A 101 -6.29 8.66 9.71
C GLU A 101 -6.93 9.70 10.65
N ALA A 102 -7.03 9.37 11.94
CA ALA A 102 -7.66 10.26 12.94
C ALA A 102 -6.89 11.57 13.17
N ASP A 103 -5.61 11.57 12.87
CA ASP A 103 -4.72 12.71 13.06
C ASP A 103 -4.49 13.52 11.77
N TYR A 104 -5.27 13.30 10.76
CA TYR A 104 -5.09 13.86 9.43
C TYR A 104 -4.69 15.35 9.44
N GLY A 105 -3.47 15.60 8.96
CA GLY A 105 -2.90 16.94 8.88
C GLY A 105 -2.45 17.55 10.22
N PHE A 106 -2.54 16.80 11.32
CA PHE A 106 -2.10 17.24 12.64
C PHE A 106 -0.97 16.34 13.17
N THR A 107 0.03 16.94 13.77
CA THR A 107 1.07 16.17 14.45
C THR A 107 0.55 15.74 15.82
N THR A 108 0.18 14.48 15.97
CA THR A 108 -0.34 13.94 17.23
C THR A 108 0.75 13.32 18.10
N GLY A 109 1.93 13.03 17.53
CA GLY A 109 2.97 12.25 18.19
C GLY A 109 2.67 10.75 18.25
N ALA A 110 1.61 10.27 17.58
CA ALA A 110 1.38 8.86 17.36
C ALA A 110 2.48 8.30 16.44
N ALA A 111 2.98 7.11 16.76
CA ALA A 111 3.93 6.41 15.92
C ALA A 111 3.20 5.29 15.16
N ASP A 112 3.36 5.27 13.86
CA ASP A 112 2.88 4.17 13.01
C ASP A 112 3.70 2.91 13.28
N ILE A 113 3.12 1.75 12.98
CA ILE A 113 3.88 0.50 12.94
C ILE A 113 4.80 0.58 11.72
N GLY A 114 6.08 0.82 11.97
CA GLY A 114 7.07 0.86 10.90
C GLY A 114 7.16 -0.48 10.18
N GLY A 115 7.08 -0.45 8.85
CA GLY A 115 7.21 -1.62 8.00
C GLY A 115 8.52 -1.64 7.24
N THR A 116 8.75 -2.77 6.57
CA THR A 116 9.91 -2.99 5.67
C THR A 116 9.71 -2.29 4.32
N ALA A 117 8.52 -1.76 4.07
CA ALA A 117 8.09 -1.15 2.82
C ALA A 117 8.87 0.11 2.48
N SER A 118 9.96 -0.04 1.74
CA SER A 118 10.72 1.08 1.18
C SER A 118 11.37 0.63 -0.13
N GLY A 119 11.15 1.39 -1.20
CA GLY A 119 11.60 0.98 -2.53
C GLY A 119 10.78 -0.18 -3.10
N GLU A 120 11.45 -1.16 -3.67
CA GLU A 120 10.83 -2.37 -4.21
C GLU A 120 10.94 -3.53 -3.23
N TYR A 121 9.82 -4.19 -2.96
CA TYR A 121 9.77 -5.30 -2.00
C TYR A 121 8.69 -6.32 -2.39
N ILE A 122 8.79 -7.50 -1.81
CA ILE A 122 7.83 -8.58 -1.98
C ILE A 122 6.87 -8.56 -0.80
N GLY A 123 5.58 -8.46 -1.07
CA GLY A 123 4.49 -8.60 -0.11
C GLY A 123 3.85 -9.98 -0.18
N TYR A 124 3.32 -10.44 0.93
CA TYR A 124 2.47 -11.62 1.01
C TYR A 124 1.28 -11.34 1.93
N SER A 125 0.11 -11.83 1.54
CA SER A 125 -1.07 -11.82 2.40
C SER A 125 -1.88 -13.10 2.23
N ASN A 126 -2.48 -13.59 3.33
CA ASN A 126 -3.42 -14.70 3.29
C ASN A 126 -4.45 -14.59 4.41
N SER A 127 -5.70 -14.88 4.10
CA SER A 127 -6.82 -14.90 5.04
C SER A 127 -7.17 -16.34 5.41
N LEU A 128 -7.02 -16.66 6.69
CA LEU A 128 -7.24 -17.99 7.29
C LEU A 128 -8.40 -17.91 8.29
N GLY A 129 -9.62 -17.91 7.80
CA GLY A 129 -10.79 -17.70 8.63
C GLY A 129 -10.82 -16.30 9.26
N ALA A 130 -10.78 -16.23 10.59
CA ALA A 130 -10.77 -14.97 11.33
C ALA A 130 -9.39 -14.27 11.37
N ALA A 131 -8.34 -14.94 10.89
CA ALA A 131 -6.99 -14.41 10.88
C ALA A 131 -6.56 -13.98 9.48
N THR A 132 -5.86 -12.85 9.36
CA THR A 132 -5.14 -12.45 8.17
C THR A 132 -3.66 -12.34 8.52
N ILE A 133 -2.82 -13.04 7.78
CA ILE A 133 -1.37 -12.98 7.90
C ILE A 133 -0.86 -12.09 6.78
N VAL A 134 0.03 -11.17 7.12
CA VAL A 134 0.73 -10.30 6.18
C VAL A 134 2.23 -10.38 6.43
N ALA A 135 3.01 -10.28 5.38
CA ALA A 135 4.47 -10.24 5.46
C ALA A 135 5.05 -9.36 4.36
N ALA A 136 6.20 -8.79 4.60
CA ALA A 136 6.97 -8.09 3.58
C ALA A 136 8.45 -8.51 3.66
N TYR A 137 9.10 -8.56 2.51
CA TYR A 137 10.52 -8.81 2.37
C TYR A 137 11.12 -7.84 1.36
N ASN A 138 12.08 -7.06 1.80
CA ASN A 138 12.86 -6.19 0.96
C ASN A 138 14.29 -6.77 0.85
N PRO A 139 14.75 -7.16 -0.34
CA PRO A 139 16.07 -7.77 -0.50
C PRO A 139 17.21 -6.79 -0.25
N ASP A 140 17.01 -5.51 -0.53
CA ASP A 140 18.03 -4.48 -0.29
C ASP A 140 17.40 -3.10 -0.04
N ARG A 141 17.13 -2.82 1.22
CA ARG A 141 16.45 -1.61 1.67
C ARG A 141 17.30 -0.36 1.44
N GLY A 142 16.72 0.61 0.72
CA GLY A 142 17.39 1.87 0.41
C GLY A 142 18.32 1.82 -0.81
N GLY A 143 18.38 0.69 -1.51
CA GLY A 143 19.02 0.60 -2.82
C GLY A 143 18.26 1.40 -3.88
N ALA A 144 18.95 1.79 -4.95
CA ALA A 144 18.29 2.47 -6.05
C ALA A 144 17.37 1.53 -6.82
N THR A 145 16.15 1.95 -7.06
CA THR A 145 15.20 1.25 -7.90
C THR A 145 15.56 1.44 -9.37
N GLN A 146 15.68 0.34 -10.10
CA GLN A 146 15.92 0.32 -11.55
C GLN A 146 14.80 -0.44 -12.24
N GLY A 147 14.50 -0.07 -13.47
CA GLY A 147 13.44 -0.72 -14.24
C GLY A 147 13.68 -2.22 -14.52
N ASP A 148 14.91 -2.66 -14.48
CA ASP A 148 15.37 -4.01 -14.76
C ASP A 148 16.24 -4.62 -13.64
N GLY A 149 16.11 -4.09 -12.45
CA GLY A 149 16.85 -4.48 -11.25
C GLY A 149 17.73 -3.37 -10.71
N GLY A 150 17.90 -3.34 -9.40
CA GLY A 150 18.73 -2.36 -8.73
C GLY A 150 20.22 -2.64 -8.93
N SER A 151 21.00 -1.59 -9.10
CA SER A 151 22.45 -1.68 -9.25
C SER A 151 23.22 -0.94 -8.16
N VAL A 152 22.52 -0.26 -7.28
CA VAL A 152 23.13 0.47 -6.16
C VAL A 152 22.82 -0.27 -4.87
N GLU A 153 23.87 -0.68 -4.17
CA GLU A 153 23.77 -1.36 -2.88
C GLU A 153 23.12 -0.43 -1.84
N GLY A 154 22.14 -0.95 -1.14
CA GLY A 154 21.47 -0.28 -0.04
C GLY A 154 21.97 -0.71 1.32
N SER A 155 21.09 -0.76 2.31
CA SER A 155 21.42 -1.05 3.71
C SER A 155 21.20 -2.52 4.12
N GLY A 156 21.06 -3.42 3.14
CA GLY A 156 20.81 -4.84 3.34
C GLY A 156 19.32 -5.20 3.43
N SER A 157 19.05 -6.51 3.47
CA SER A 157 17.70 -7.03 3.49
C SER A 157 16.96 -6.76 4.80
N ALA A 158 15.64 -6.64 4.72
CA ALA A 158 14.75 -6.55 5.87
C ALA A 158 13.48 -7.35 5.60
N TRP A 159 12.79 -7.74 6.67
CA TRP A 159 11.49 -8.39 6.60
C TRP A 159 10.65 -8.03 7.81
N ASP A 160 9.35 -8.13 7.66
CA ASP A 160 8.39 -8.04 8.75
C ASP A 160 7.24 -9.03 8.53
N ILE A 161 6.49 -9.27 9.59
CA ILE A 161 5.29 -10.09 9.57
C ILE A 161 4.27 -9.48 10.54
N GLY A 162 3.00 -9.47 10.14
CA GLY A 162 1.89 -9.05 10.96
C GLY A 162 0.75 -10.04 10.93
N VAL A 163 -0.06 -10.04 11.97
CA VAL A 163 -1.28 -10.84 12.06
C VAL A 163 -2.41 -9.95 12.53
N LYS A 164 -3.45 -9.88 11.71
CA LYS A 164 -4.72 -9.27 12.06
C LYS A 164 -5.72 -10.38 12.43
N PHE A 165 -6.37 -10.26 13.56
CA PHE A 165 -7.30 -11.27 14.03
C PHE A 165 -8.62 -10.65 14.47
N ALA A 166 -9.72 -11.07 13.85
CA ALA A 166 -11.07 -10.61 14.12
C ALA A 166 -11.92 -11.80 14.62
N PRO A 167 -11.81 -12.20 15.92
CA PRO A 167 -12.43 -13.40 16.45
C PRO A 167 -13.96 -13.32 16.54
N VAL A 168 -14.50 -12.14 16.70
CA VAL A 168 -15.93 -11.84 16.76
C VAL A 168 -16.24 -10.53 16.06
N ASP A 169 -17.48 -10.34 15.65
CA ASP A 169 -17.90 -9.10 15.00
C ASP A 169 -17.66 -7.87 15.90
N GLY A 170 -17.07 -6.83 15.32
CA GLY A 170 -16.71 -5.60 16.03
C GLY A 170 -15.43 -5.67 16.89
N MET A 171 -14.71 -6.80 16.93
CA MET A 171 -13.42 -6.94 17.62
C MET A 171 -12.29 -7.16 16.63
N LEU A 172 -11.25 -6.34 16.72
CA LEU A 172 -10.04 -6.46 15.92
C LEU A 172 -8.81 -6.44 16.81
N ILE A 173 -7.87 -7.35 16.54
CA ILE A 173 -6.55 -7.43 17.17
C ILE A 173 -5.51 -7.38 16.05
N VAL A 174 -4.56 -6.51 16.15
CA VAL A 174 -3.44 -6.35 15.22
C VAL A 174 -2.12 -6.38 15.95
#